data_47fbbac1c2c3df24047eba31651bf05e
#
_entry.id   47fbbac1c2c3df24047eba31651bf05e
#
_cell.length_a   1.000
_cell.length_b   1.000
_cell.length_c   1.000
_cell.angle_alpha   90.00
_cell.angle_beta   90.00
_cell.angle_gamma   90.00
#
_symmetry.space_group_name_H-M   'P 1'
#
loop_
_entity.id
_entity.type
_entity.pdbx_description
1 polymer ?
#
loop_
_entity_poly.entity_id
_entity_poly.type
_entity_poly.pdbx_seq_one_letter_code
_entity_poly.pdbx_strand_id
1 'polypeptide(L)'
;MVGEGRSAGSNDDGEPAGTAGVPMLEVLRGRDLTDVLAVVTRYFGGVKLGAGGLVRAYGGAVAAAVDAVGTVVLARWPRLSVRVGYGAAGSLEGLLRLREDVRLIEVVFGPEVVFDVACADAEILVDWLASQTAGAAEVVPAGVWRVELLSFQGAEWKGCDDDPAGCDR
;
A
#
# COMPACT_ATOMS: atom_id res chain seq x y z
N MET A 1 11.58 -13.86 -12.01
CA MET A 1 10.85 -12.56 -11.96
C MET A 1 9.56 -12.73 -12.72
N VAL A 2 8.46 -12.97 -12.03
CA VAL A 2 7.13 -12.99 -12.65
C VAL A 2 6.60 -11.57 -12.53
N GLY A 3 6.65 -10.82 -13.62
CA GLY A 3 5.96 -9.54 -13.71
C GLY A 3 4.46 -9.81 -13.69
N GLU A 4 3.80 -9.61 -12.55
CA GLU A 4 2.34 -9.53 -12.52
C GLU A 4 1.95 -8.40 -13.46
N GLY A 5 1.19 -8.74 -14.50
CA GLY A 5 0.77 -7.80 -15.53
C GLY A 5 -0.02 -6.66 -14.90
N ARG A 6 0.60 -5.49 -14.83
CA ARG A 6 -0.08 -4.26 -14.43
C ARG A 6 -1.12 -3.96 -15.50
N SER A 7 -2.40 -4.19 -15.20
CA SER A 7 -3.49 -3.78 -16.06
C SER A 7 -3.78 -2.31 -15.82
N ALA A 8 -3.86 -1.52 -16.88
CA ALA A 8 -4.16 -0.10 -16.79
C ALA A 8 -5.14 0.27 -17.92
N GLY A 9 -6.14 1.05 -17.59
CA GLY A 9 -7.14 1.54 -18.54
C GLY A 9 -7.44 3.01 -18.29
N SER A 10 -7.96 3.68 -19.32
CA SER A 10 -8.43 5.05 -19.25
C SER A 10 -9.67 5.24 -20.10
N ASN A 11 -10.49 6.23 -19.76
CA ASN A 11 -11.69 6.61 -20.49
C ASN A 11 -11.81 8.13 -20.53
N ASP A 12 -12.15 8.68 -21.68
CA ASP A 12 -12.32 10.13 -21.85
C ASP A 12 -13.75 10.60 -21.50
N ASP A 13 -14.70 9.69 -21.31
CA ASP A 13 -16.08 9.95 -20.90
C ASP A 13 -16.76 11.11 -21.69
N GLY A 14 -16.64 11.07 -23.02
CA GLY A 14 -17.23 12.07 -23.92
C GLY A 14 -16.36 13.29 -24.22
N GLU A 15 -15.21 13.46 -23.58
CA GLU A 15 -14.21 14.45 -24.02
C GLU A 15 -13.55 14.00 -25.35
N PRO A 16 -12.92 14.88 -26.11
CA PRO A 16 -12.21 14.50 -27.32
C PRO A 16 -11.17 13.43 -27.05
N ALA A 17 -11.05 12.46 -27.95
CA ALA A 17 -10.22 11.27 -27.79
C ALA A 17 -8.79 11.61 -27.35
N GLY A 18 -8.32 11.00 -26.25
CA GLY A 18 -6.98 11.15 -25.71
C GLY A 18 -6.73 12.46 -24.95
N THR A 19 -7.75 13.28 -24.68
CA THR A 19 -7.57 14.56 -24.01
C THR A 19 -7.85 14.54 -22.51
N ALA A 20 -8.46 13.48 -22.00
CA ALA A 20 -8.76 13.33 -20.57
C ALA A 20 -8.12 12.06 -19.97
N GLY A 21 -8.60 10.89 -20.36
CA GLY A 21 -8.19 9.62 -19.73
C GLY A 21 -6.71 9.31 -19.90
N VAL A 22 -6.14 9.54 -21.08
CA VAL A 22 -4.72 9.28 -21.35
C VAL A 22 -3.82 10.19 -20.51
N PRO A 23 -3.99 11.54 -20.46
CA PRO A 23 -3.19 12.40 -19.60
C PRO A 23 -3.27 12.05 -18.10
N MET A 24 -4.44 11.65 -17.61
CA MET A 24 -4.61 11.22 -16.23
C MET A 24 -3.80 9.95 -15.94
N LEU A 25 -3.88 8.96 -16.84
CA LEU A 25 -3.14 7.70 -16.73
C LEU A 25 -1.62 7.92 -16.80
N GLU A 26 -1.15 8.83 -17.65
CA GLU A 26 0.27 9.18 -17.76
C GLU A 26 0.82 9.77 -16.47
N VAL A 27 0.06 10.60 -15.75
CA VAL A 27 0.46 11.10 -14.43
C VAL A 27 0.62 9.97 -13.42
N LEU A 28 -0.33 9.03 -13.37
CA LEU A 28 -0.25 7.88 -12.45
C LEU A 28 0.95 6.99 -12.77
N ARG A 29 1.20 6.71 -14.05
CA ARG A 29 2.35 5.93 -14.52
C ARG A 29 3.68 6.63 -14.25
N GLY A 30 3.77 7.93 -14.52
CA GLY A 30 4.98 8.72 -14.29
C GLY A 30 5.36 8.81 -12.81
N ARG A 31 4.42 8.58 -11.91
CA ARG A 31 4.64 8.49 -10.45
C ARG A 31 4.75 7.05 -9.93
N ASP A 32 4.78 6.07 -10.82
CA ASP A 32 4.86 4.62 -10.51
C ASP A 32 3.76 4.12 -9.55
N LEU A 33 2.56 4.73 -9.64
CA LEU A 33 1.42 4.37 -8.79
C LEU A 33 0.73 3.11 -9.29
N THR A 34 0.33 2.25 -8.35
CA THR A 34 -0.43 1.02 -8.59
C THR A 34 -1.62 0.94 -7.65
N ASP A 35 -2.58 0.09 -7.99
CA ASP A 35 -3.79 -0.15 -7.16
C ASP A 35 -4.57 1.16 -6.89
N VAL A 36 -4.68 2.03 -7.93
CA VAL A 36 -5.31 3.35 -7.85
C VAL A 36 -6.35 3.54 -8.94
N LEU A 37 -7.44 4.21 -8.61
CA LEU A 37 -8.44 4.72 -9.54
C LEU A 37 -8.52 6.24 -9.38
N ALA A 38 -8.31 6.97 -10.48
CA ALA A 38 -8.50 8.42 -10.54
C ALA A 38 -9.78 8.74 -11.31
N VAL A 39 -10.65 9.55 -10.72
CA VAL A 39 -11.87 10.07 -11.33
C VAL A 39 -11.83 11.59 -11.25
N VAL A 40 -11.99 12.26 -12.38
CA VAL A 40 -12.05 13.73 -12.45
C VAL A 40 -13.43 14.14 -12.96
N THR A 41 -14.14 14.94 -12.17
CA THR A 41 -15.42 15.52 -12.55
C THR A 41 -15.21 16.94 -13.05
N ARG A 42 -15.79 17.24 -14.22
CA ARG A 42 -15.71 18.57 -14.83
C ARG A 42 -17.09 19.20 -14.93
N TYR A 43 -17.17 20.46 -14.56
CA TYR A 43 -18.33 21.31 -14.84
C TYR A 43 -18.06 22.16 -16.10
N PHE A 44 -18.99 22.12 -17.05
CA PHE A 44 -18.85 22.87 -18.31
C PHE A 44 -19.32 24.30 -18.09
N GLY A 45 -18.45 25.29 -18.36
CA GLY A 45 -18.67 26.70 -18.03
C GLY A 45 -18.43 27.69 -19.18
N GLY A 46 -18.66 27.32 -20.44
CA GLY A 46 -18.62 28.26 -21.58
C GLY A 46 -17.22 28.62 -22.11
N VAL A 47 -16.14 28.27 -21.41
CA VAL A 47 -14.75 28.51 -21.88
C VAL A 47 -14.24 27.28 -22.63
N LYS A 48 -13.84 27.44 -23.89
CA LYS A 48 -13.23 26.38 -24.68
C LYS A 48 -11.74 26.28 -24.38
N LEU A 49 -11.30 25.22 -23.70
CA LEU A 49 -9.89 25.01 -23.34
C LEU A 49 -9.02 24.56 -24.53
N GLY A 50 -9.63 23.96 -25.55
CA GLY A 50 -8.92 23.27 -26.62
C GLY A 50 -8.24 21.98 -26.15
N ALA A 51 -7.77 21.15 -27.08
CA ALA A 51 -7.18 19.84 -26.75
C ALA A 51 -5.99 19.94 -25.77
N GLY A 52 -5.05 20.83 -26.02
CA GLY A 52 -3.89 21.04 -25.13
C GLY A 52 -4.26 21.61 -23.76
N GLY A 53 -5.34 22.39 -23.68
CA GLY A 53 -5.87 22.88 -22.41
C GLY A 53 -6.52 21.78 -21.59
N LEU A 54 -7.27 20.88 -22.25
CA LEU A 54 -7.87 19.72 -21.61
C LEU A 54 -6.81 18.76 -21.05
N VAL A 55 -5.80 18.41 -21.85
CA VAL A 55 -4.69 17.57 -21.43
C VAL A 55 -4.04 18.12 -20.14
N ARG A 56 -3.74 19.43 -20.12
CA ARG A 56 -3.16 20.06 -18.93
C ARG A 56 -4.10 20.09 -17.74
N ALA A 57 -5.39 20.34 -17.95
CA ALA A 57 -6.38 20.41 -16.88
C ALA A 57 -6.59 19.05 -16.21
N TYR A 58 -6.82 17.99 -17.00
CA TYR A 58 -7.04 16.64 -16.47
C TYR A 58 -5.79 16.07 -15.82
N GLY A 59 -4.63 16.13 -16.46
CA GLY A 59 -3.37 15.70 -15.87
C GLY A 59 -2.99 16.51 -14.62
N GLY A 60 -3.18 17.83 -14.66
CA GLY A 60 -2.93 18.72 -13.52
C GLY A 60 -3.82 18.41 -12.32
N ALA A 61 -5.10 18.12 -12.54
CA ALA A 61 -6.03 17.75 -11.46
C ALA A 61 -5.60 16.46 -10.74
N VAL A 62 -5.23 15.42 -11.50
CA VAL A 62 -4.73 14.18 -10.91
C VAL A 62 -3.40 14.40 -10.18
N ALA A 63 -2.47 15.18 -10.77
CA ALA A 63 -1.21 15.49 -10.12
C ALA A 63 -1.42 16.19 -8.77
N ALA A 64 -2.26 17.21 -8.74
CA ALA A 64 -2.59 17.95 -7.53
C ALA A 64 -3.26 17.06 -6.46
N ALA A 65 -4.16 16.17 -6.87
CA ALA A 65 -4.79 15.22 -5.96
C ALA A 65 -3.77 14.26 -5.33
N VAL A 66 -2.87 13.68 -6.13
CA VAL A 66 -1.80 12.79 -5.63
C VAL A 66 -0.86 13.53 -4.68
N ASP A 67 -0.50 14.78 -5.00
CA ASP A 67 0.35 15.61 -4.14
C ASP A 67 -0.33 15.91 -2.79
N ALA A 68 -1.65 16.09 -2.79
CA ALA A 68 -2.41 16.36 -1.58
C ALA A 68 -2.62 15.11 -0.68
N VAL A 69 -2.84 13.94 -1.29
CA VAL A 69 -3.09 12.69 -0.55
C VAL A 69 -1.79 12.03 -0.07
N GLY A 70 -0.71 12.20 -0.83
CA GLY A 70 0.55 11.48 -0.61
C GLY A 70 0.50 10.04 -1.16
N THR A 71 1.61 9.33 -1.00
CA THR A 71 1.77 7.94 -1.47
C THR A 71 2.47 7.10 -0.42
N VAL A 72 2.23 5.78 -0.45
CA VAL A 72 2.93 4.81 0.37
C VAL A 72 3.68 3.82 -0.53
N VAL A 73 4.80 3.30 -0.06
CA VAL A 73 5.52 2.24 -0.76
C VAL A 73 4.98 0.90 -0.31
N LEU A 74 4.50 0.10 -1.26
CA LEU A 74 4.09 -1.28 -1.02
C LEU A 74 5.28 -2.21 -1.26
N ALA A 75 5.81 -2.80 -0.20
CA ALA A 75 6.83 -3.84 -0.29
C ALA A 75 6.16 -5.23 -0.27
N ARG A 76 6.80 -6.19 -0.93
CA ARG A 76 6.42 -7.61 -0.91
C ARG A 76 7.38 -8.34 0.01
N TRP A 77 6.92 -8.68 1.19
CA TRP A 77 7.71 -9.38 2.18
C TRP A 77 7.40 -10.89 2.18
N PRO A 78 8.41 -11.77 2.32
CA PRO A 78 8.20 -13.17 2.62
C PRO A 78 7.28 -13.33 3.83
N ARG A 79 6.33 -14.26 3.74
CA ARG A 79 5.44 -14.63 4.82
C ARG A 79 5.86 -16.00 5.35
N LEU A 80 5.97 -16.12 6.66
CA LEU A 80 6.38 -17.34 7.37
C LEU A 80 5.33 -17.69 8.41
N SER A 81 5.06 -18.98 8.56
CA SER A 81 4.30 -19.56 9.67
C SER A 81 5.30 -20.14 10.68
N VAL A 82 5.30 -19.60 11.89
CA VAL A 82 6.23 -19.98 12.97
C VAL A 82 5.45 -20.67 14.07
N ARG A 83 5.72 -21.96 14.29
CA ARG A 83 5.07 -22.79 15.30
C ARG A 83 5.98 -22.98 16.50
N VAL A 84 5.46 -22.72 17.70
CA VAL A 84 6.20 -22.88 18.96
C VAL A 84 5.30 -23.40 20.08
N GLY A 85 5.89 -24.05 21.07
CA GLY A 85 5.19 -24.43 22.28
C GLY A 85 4.86 -23.22 23.16
N TYR A 86 3.83 -23.35 24.00
CA TYR A 86 3.33 -22.29 24.90
C TYR A 86 4.41 -21.67 25.80
N GLY A 87 5.40 -22.44 26.23
CA GLY A 87 6.47 -21.95 27.09
C GLY A 87 7.32 -20.83 26.48
N ALA A 88 7.47 -20.81 25.15
CA ALA A 88 8.23 -19.81 24.43
C ALA A 88 7.35 -18.72 23.81
N ALA A 89 6.05 -19.00 23.62
CA ALA A 89 5.17 -18.17 22.81
C ALA A 89 5.05 -16.72 23.32
N GLY A 90 4.84 -16.53 24.62
CA GLY A 90 4.63 -15.18 25.17
C GLY A 90 5.84 -14.27 25.05
N SER A 91 7.05 -14.81 25.32
CA SER A 91 8.29 -14.05 25.14
C SER A 91 8.58 -13.78 23.67
N LEU A 92 8.35 -14.78 22.81
CA LEU A 92 8.60 -14.65 21.38
C LEU A 92 7.67 -13.62 20.74
N GLU A 93 6.38 -13.61 21.10
CA GLU A 93 5.43 -12.59 20.61
C GLU A 93 5.89 -11.19 20.95
N GLY A 94 6.31 -10.93 22.20
CA GLY A 94 6.82 -9.64 22.61
C GLY A 94 8.04 -9.20 21.79
N LEU A 95 8.97 -10.13 21.55
CA LEU A 95 10.17 -9.86 20.76
C LEU A 95 9.86 -9.61 19.29
N LEU A 96 8.93 -10.37 18.68
CA LEU A 96 8.51 -10.17 17.29
C LEU A 96 7.86 -8.80 17.07
N ARG A 97 7.05 -8.33 18.05
CA ARG A 97 6.39 -7.01 17.98
C ARG A 97 7.37 -5.84 18.08
N LEU A 98 8.54 -6.03 18.68
CA LEU A 98 9.57 -5.00 18.80
C LEU A 98 10.44 -4.85 17.53
N ARG A 99 10.36 -5.78 16.61
CA ARG A 99 11.16 -5.76 15.38
C ARG A 99 10.51 -4.89 14.31
N GLU A 100 11.25 -3.95 13.76
CA GLU A 100 10.80 -3.09 12.66
C GLU A 100 10.76 -3.81 11.30
N ASP A 101 11.61 -4.84 11.15
CA ASP A 101 11.73 -5.66 9.94
C ASP A 101 10.77 -6.86 9.92
N VAL A 102 9.85 -6.96 10.90
CA VAL A 102 8.83 -8.00 11.02
C VAL A 102 7.45 -7.37 11.23
N ARG A 103 6.44 -7.97 10.62
CA ARG A 103 5.02 -7.66 10.87
C ARG A 103 4.31 -8.93 11.31
N LEU A 104 3.83 -8.94 12.55
CA LEU A 104 2.97 -10.00 13.06
C LEU A 104 1.58 -9.82 12.44
N ILE A 105 1.16 -10.80 11.61
CA ILE A 105 -0.11 -10.78 10.87
C ILE A 105 -1.21 -11.36 11.75
N GLU A 106 -0.97 -12.55 12.29
CA GLU A 106 -1.94 -13.28 13.08
C GLU A 106 -1.24 -14.15 14.13
N VAL A 107 -1.94 -14.44 15.24
CA VAL A 107 -1.52 -15.42 16.25
C VAL A 107 -2.67 -16.40 16.42
N VAL A 108 -2.40 -17.67 16.17
CA VAL A 108 -3.38 -18.75 16.30
C VAL A 108 -3.00 -19.65 17.48
N PHE A 109 -3.94 -19.79 18.42
CA PHE A 109 -3.77 -20.63 19.59
C PHE A 109 -4.44 -22.00 19.34
N GLY A 110 -3.66 -23.08 19.44
CA GLY A 110 -4.08 -24.46 19.23
C GLY A 110 -3.33 -25.39 20.16
N PRO A 111 -3.00 -26.62 19.78
CA PRO A 111 -2.08 -27.48 20.53
C PRO A 111 -0.71 -26.84 20.74
N GLU A 112 -0.29 -26.02 19.80
CA GLU A 112 0.85 -25.13 19.82
C GLU A 112 0.41 -23.72 19.40
N VAL A 113 1.25 -22.72 19.60
CA VAL A 113 0.99 -21.36 19.13
C VAL A 113 1.64 -21.17 17.77
N VAL A 114 0.87 -20.67 16.83
CA VAL A 114 1.32 -20.36 15.47
C VAL A 114 1.32 -18.85 15.26
N PHE A 115 2.48 -18.30 14.99
CA PHE A 115 2.65 -16.92 14.58
C PHE A 115 2.73 -16.84 13.05
N ASP A 116 1.84 -16.08 12.45
CA ASP A 116 1.91 -15.73 11.03
C ASP A 116 2.60 -14.39 10.90
N VAL A 117 3.74 -14.36 10.27
CA VAL A 117 4.58 -13.17 10.21
C VAL A 117 5.02 -12.88 8.77
N ALA A 118 5.12 -11.59 8.42
CA ALA A 118 5.85 -11.14 7.26
C ALA A 118 7.16 -10.48 7.69
N CYS A 119 8.24 -10.68 6.95
CA CYS A 119 9.55 -10.16 7.28
C CYS A 119 10.27 -9.60 6.05
N ALA A 120 11.14 -8.63 6.27
CA ALA A 120 11.95 -8.05 5.20
C ALA A 120 12.92 -9.07 4.60
N ASP A 121 13.51 -9.93 5.47
CA ASP A 121 14.44 -10.99 5.11
C ASP A 121 14.10 -12.28 5.86
N ALA A 122 13.78 -13.34 5.12
CA ALA A 122 13.38 -14.62 5.69
C ALA A 122 14.54 -15.37 6.33
N GLU A 123 15.75 -15.32 5.75
CA GLU A 123 16.92 -16.05 6.26
C GLU A 123 17.34 -15.47 7.60
N ILE A 124 17.43 -14.13 7.69
CA ILE A 124 17.77 -13.43 8.93
C ILE A 124 16.74 -13.73 10.02
N LEU A 125 15.45 -13.77 9.68
CA LEU A 125 14.42 -14.07 10.67
C LEU A 125 14.48 -15.52 11.16
N VAL A 126 14.71 -16.49 10.26
CA VAL A 126 14.84 -17.91 10.62
C VAL A 126 16.01 -18.15 11.56
N ASP A 127 17.19 -17.58 11.26
CA ASP A 127 18.38 -17.69 12.12
C ASP A 127 18.13 -17.06 13.49
N TRP A 128 17.49 -15.90 13.52
CA TRP A 128 17.12 -15.25 14.75
C TRP A 128 16.13 -16.08 15.59
N LEU A 129 15.08 -16.63 14.96
CA LEU A 129 14.11 -17.52 15.62
C LEU A 129 14.79 -18.74 16.22
N ALA A 130 15.70 -19.37 15.48
CA ALA A 130 16.47 -20.52 15.99
C ALA A 130 17.26 -20.13 17.23
N SER A 131 17.86 -18.96 17.28
CA SER A 131 18.60 -18.45 18.46
C SER A 131 17.69 -18.21 19.66
N GLN A 132 16.49 -17.62 19.44
CA GLN A 132 15.54 -17.31 20.53
C GLN A 132 14.84 -18.52 21.10
N THR A 133 14.69 -19.58 20.31
CA THR A 133 13.95 -20.81 20.71
C THR A 133 14.84 -22.03 20.93
N ALA A 134 16.17 -21.85 20.87
CA ALA A 134 17.14 -22.94 20.88
C ALA A 134 16.82 -24.02 19.80
N GLY A 135 16.35 -23.59 18.66
CA GLY A 135 15.97 -24.44 17.54
C GLY A 135 14.60 -25.12 17.68
N ALA A 136 13.80 -24.78 18.71
CA ALA A 136 12.50 -25.42 18.94
C ALA A 136 11.37 -24.88 18.06
N ALA A 137 11.57 -23.74 17.38
CA ALA A 137 10.57 -23.20 16.46
C ALA A 137 10.56 -23.96 15.14
N GLU A 138 9.38 -24.41 14.72
CA GLU A 138 9.17 -24.90 13.36
C GLU A 138 8.76 -23.74 12.46
N VAL A 139 9.51 -23.49 11.39
CA VAL A 139 9.26 -22.36 10.47
C VAL A 139 8.95 -22.90 9.08
N VAL A 140 7.81 -22.49 8.53
CA VAL A 140 7.35 -22.91 7.20
C VAL A 140 7.06 -21.68 6.33
N PRO A 141 7.54 -21.62 5.08
CA PRO A 141 7.13 -20.57 4.16
C PRO A 141 5.62 -20.56 3.93
N ALA A 142 4.99 -19.39 4.03
CA ALA A 142 3.54 -19.20 3.90
C ALA A 142 3.17 -18.23 2.74
N GLY A 143 4.09 -17.99 1.83
CA GLY A 143 3.89 -17.15 0.64
C GLY A 143 4.48 -15.75 0.78
N VAL A 144 3.74 -14.74 0.30
CA VAL A 144 4.19 -13.34 0.28
C VAL A 144 3.08 -12.46 0.84
N TRP A 145 3.45 -11.46 1.61
CA TRP A 145 2.55 -10.45 2.16
C TRP A 145 2.90 -9.06 1.65
N ARG A 146 1.89 -8.22 1.40
CA ARG A 146 2.11 -6.81 1.05
C ARG A 146 2.19 -5.99 2.33
N VAL A 147 3.29 -5.28 2.52
CA VAL A 147 3.54 -4.42 3.67
C VAL A 147 3.62 -2.97 3.19
N GLU A 148 2.88 -2.10 3.84
CA GLU A 148 3.01 -0.66 3.64
C GLU A 148 4.24 -0.17 4.41
N LEU A 149 5.23 0.30 3.66
CA LEU A 149 6.37 0.99 4.24
C LEU A 149 6.00 2.48 4.26
N LEU A 150 5.83 3.03 5.47
CA LEU A 150 5.52 4.45 5.64
C LEU A 150 6.71 5.28 5.14
N SER A 151 6.66 5.70 3.88
CA SER A 151 7.47 6.82 3.41
C SER A 151 6.59 8.07 3.49
N PHE A 152 6.62 8.74 4.62
CA PHE A 152 5.97 10.04 4.78
C PHE A 152 6.75 11.09 3.97
N GLN A 153 6.38 11.27 2.70
CA GLN A 153 6.67 12.48 1.94
C GLN A 153 5.32 13.10 1.56
N GLY A 154 4.74 13.84 2.48
CA GLY A 154 3.48 14.53 2.19
C GLY A 154 2.88 15.11 3.48
N ALA A 155 2.21 16.23 3.35
CA ALA A 155 1.61 16.99 4.43
C ALA A 155 0.81 16.12 5.42
N GLU A 156 0.89 16.47 6.70
CA GLU A 156 -0.01 15.97 7.75
C GLU A 156 -1.44 15.91 7.22
N TRP A 157 -1.99 14.71 7.13
CA TRP A 157 -3.42 14.54 6.91
C TRP A 157 -4.13 15.09 8.15
N LYS A 158 -4.63 16.30 8.07
CA LYS A 158 -5.59 16.82 9.04
C LYS A 158 -6.92 16.17 8.67
N GLY A 159 -7.31 15.15 9.46
CA GLY A 159 -8.63 14.55 9.38
C GLY A 159 -9.68 15.64 9.27
N CYS A 160 -10.69 15.43 8.44
CA CYS A 160 -11.93 16.20 8.59
C CYS A 160 -12.42 15.92 9.99
N ASP A 161 -12.25 16.88 10.89
CA ASP A 161 -13.02 16.90 12.13
C ASP A 161 -14.49 16.86 11.72
N ASP A 162 -15.23 15.92 12.32
CA ASP A 162 -16.67 15.76 12.15
C ASP A 162 -17.41 17.06 12.57
N ASP A 163 -17.42 18.05 11.68
CA ASP A 163 -18.33 19.18 11.77
C ASP A 163 -19.36 19.08 10.62
N PRO A 164 -20.58 18.59 10.90
CA PRO A 164 -21.63 18.46 9.89
C PRO A 164 -22.20 19.81 9.40
N ALA A 165 -21.63 20.95 9.82
CA ALA A 165 -22.16 22.29 9.52
C ALA A 165 -21.31 23.10 8.52
N GLY A 166 -20.21 22.58 7.96
CA GLY A 166 -19.24 23.35 7.16
C GLY A 166 -19.19 23.10 5.65
N CYS A 167 -20.10 22.30 5.08
CA CYS A 167 -20.04 21.91 3.65
C CYS A 167 -21.03 22.70 2.76
N ASP A 168 -21.25 23.98 3.06
CA ASP A 168 -21.98 24.92 2.18
C ASP A 168 -21.14 26.17 1.97
N ARG A 169 -20.26 26.12 0.93
CA ARG A 169 -19.88 27.29 0.06
C ARG A 169 -19.04 26.83 -1.13
#